data_1d59976d1575dfa6636806645ae8c00a
#
_entry.id   1d59976d1575dfa6636806645ae8c00a
#
_cell.length_a   1.000
_cell.length_b   1.000
_cell.length_c   1.000
_cell.angle_alpha   90.00
_cell.angle_beta   90.00
_cell.angle_gamma   90.00
#
_symmetry.space_group_name_H-M   'P 1'
#
loop_
_entity.id
_entity.type
_entity.pdbx_description
1 polymer ?
#
loop_
_entity_poly.entity_id
_entity_poly.type
_entity_poly.pdbx_seq_one_letter_code
_entity_poly.pdbx_strand_id
1 'polypeptide(L)'
;MITKNLGKILKENAYPGRGIVIGKSACGKYAVTAYFIMGRSVNSRNRVFTATKDGIKTEAFDPSLLTDPHLIIYSPVRVLGNKTIVTNGDQTDTIYELMDKQMTFEQSLRGREFEDDAPNYTPRISGIMHVENGTYNFAMSILKSDDGDPASCERHTFTYTNPKAGIGRFIHTYMGDGSPLPSFEGEPEKVELKGDIDTFTNEVWNSLNEDNKVSLFVRYIDIETGAAETRIVNKNV
;
A
#
# COMPACT_ATOMS: atom_id res chain seq x y z
N MET A 1 -13.77 17.23 -2.11
CA MET A 1 -13.48 16.15 -1.16
C MET A 1 -12.95 16.76 0.13
N ILE A 2 -13.55 16.44 1.28
CA ILE A 2 -13.10 16.92 2.61
C ILE A 2 -11.86 16.12 3.01
N THR A 3 -10.87 16.79 3.61
CA THR A 3 -9.69 16.10 4.17
C THR A 3 -10.09 15.41 5.47
N LYS A 4 -9.79 14.12 5.57
CA LYS A 4 -10.14 13.27 6.70
C LYS A 4 -8.93 13.02 7.61
N ASN A 5 -9.15 12.64 8.86
CA ASN A 5 -8.08 12.18 9.74
C ASN A 5 -7.86 10.67 9.52
N LEU A 6 -6.64 10.28 9.12
CA LEU A 6 -6.30 8.88 8.81
C LEU A 6 -6.48 7.97 10.02
N GLY A 7 -5.98 8.39 11.20
CA GLY A 7 -6.11 7.59 12.42
C GLY A 7 -7.56 7.33 12.80
N LYS A 8 -8.47 8.29 12.56
CA LYS A 8 -9.91 8.10 12.78
C LYS A 8 -10.49 7.06 11.81
N ILE A 9 -10.17 7.16 10.50
CA ILE A 9 -10.62 6.17 9.50
C ILE A 9 -10.20 4.76 9.90
N LEU A 10 -8.92 4.58 10.29
CA LEU A 10 -8.39 3.28 10.67
C LEU A 10 -9.02 2.71 11.94
N LYS A 11 -9.35 3.55 12.92
CA LYS A 11 -10.06 3.12 14.14
C LYS A 11 -11.52 2.74 13.90
N GLU A 12 -12.16 3.41 12.93
CA GLU A 12 -13.57 3.16 12.58
C GLU A 12 -13.73 1.96 11.63
N ASN A 13 -12.66 1.54 10.94
CA ASN A 13 -12.65 0.36 10.06
C ASN A 13 -11.81 -0.76 10.67
N ALA A 14 -12.46 -1.77 11.24
CA ALA A 14 -11.78 -2.89 11.89
C ALA A 14 -10.93 -3.74 10.93
N TYR A 15 -11.22 -3.73 9.63
CA TYR A 15 -10.51 -4.53 8.63
C TYR A 15 -10.43 -3.87 7.24
N PRO A 16 -9.61 -2.84 7.05
CA PRO A 16 -9.31 -2.31 5.71
C PRO A 16 -8.44 -3.28 4.86
N GLY A 17 -7.97 -4.38 5.44
CA GLY A 17 -7.17 -5.40 4.79
C GLY A 17 -5.72 -4.98 4.56
N ARG A 18 -5.40 -4.48 3.38
CA ARG A 18 -4.12 -3.85 3.02
C ARG A 18 -4.39 -2.40 2.71
N GLY A 19 -3.50 -1.51 3.10
CA GLY A 19 -3.67 -0.09 2.83
C GLY A 19 -2.39 0.59 2.39
N ILE A 20 -2.52 1.48 1.41
CA ILE A 20 -1.45 2.32 0.90
C ILE A 20 -1.81 3.78 1.14
N VAL A 21 -0.91 4.53 1.75
CA VAL A 21 -0.97 5.98 1.85
C VAL A 21 0.18 6.58 1.05
N ILE A 22 -0.10 7.55 0.18
CA ILE A 22 0.93 8.31 -0.53
C ILE A 22 0.58 9.80 -0.45
N GLY A 23 1.58 10.65 -0.20
CA GLY A 23 1.36 12.09 -0.13
C GLY A 23 2.61 12.91 0.15
N LYS A 24 2.42 14.16 0.61
CA LYS A 24 3.51 15.09 0.92
C LYS A 24 3.44 15.49 2.40
N SER A 25 4.57 15.45 3.10
CA SER A 25 4.67 15.82 4.52
C SER A 25 4.15 17.23 4.78
N ALA A 26 3.75 17.54 6.02
CA ALA A 26 3.24 18.84 6.41
C ALA A 26 4.26 19.98 6.19
N CYS A 27 5.55 19.72 6.38
CA CYS A 27 6.62 20.68 6.11
C CYS A 27 6.89 20.85 4.59
N GLY A 28 6.27 20.04 3.73
CA GLY A 28 6.46 20.10 2.28
C GLY A 28 7.77 19.50 1.75
N LYS A 29 8.65 19.00 2.64
CA LYS A 29 10.00 18.56 2.30
C LYS A 29 10.05 17.09 1.81
N TYR A 30 9.15 16.24 2.30
CA TYR A 30 9.22 14.80 2.06
C TYR A 30 8.05 14.30 1.22
N ALA A 31 8.35 13.44 0.24
CA ALA A 31 7.41 12.49 -0.33
C ALA A 31 7.23 11.34 0.67
N VAL A 32 5.98 11.00 0.98
CA VAL A 32 5.61 10.06 2.05
C VAL A 32 4.86 8.89 1.47
N THR A 33 5.24 7.67 1.84
CA THR A 33 4.39 6.50 1.66
C THR A 33 4.33 5.66 2.93
N ALA A 34 3.17 5.04 3.15
CA ALA A 34 2.99 3.97 4.12
C ALA A 34 2.26 2.80 3.46
N TYR A 35 2.62 1.60 3.86
CA TYR A 35 1.95 0.37 3.48
C TYR A 35 1.78 -0.52 4.71
N PHE A 36 0.55 -0.97 4.96
CA PHE A 36 0.28 -1.92 6.04
C PHE A 36 -0.46 -3.16 5.54
N ILE A 37 -0.25 -4.26 6.25
CA ILE A 37 -1.01 -5.49 6.07
C ILE A 37 -1.74 -5.86 7.36
N MET A 38 -2.93 -6.40 7.18
CA MET A 38 -3.74 -7.00 8.23
C MET A 38 -4.08 -8.44 7.85
N GLY A 39 -4.46 -9.26 8.84
CA GLY A 39 -4.82 -10.66 8.65
C GLY A 39 -5.91 -11.11 9.60
N ARG A 40 -6.83 -11.98 9.13
CA ARG A 40 -7.86 -12.61 9.96
C ARG A 40 -7.56 -14.09 10.22
N SER A 41 -6.93 -14.80 9.28
CA SER A 41 -6.54 -16.19 9.43
C SER A 41 -5.15 -16.37 10.06
N VAL A 42 -4.85 -17.54 10.58
CA VAL A 42 -3.52 -17.91 11.10
C VAL A 42 -2.46 -17.64 10.02
N ASN A 43 -2.66 -18.14 8.80
CA ASN A 43 -1.73 -17.97 7.69
C ASN A 43 -1.52 -16.48 7.33
N SER A 44 -2.60 -15.68 7.25
CA SER A 44 -2.50 -14.25 6.93
C SER A 44 -1.84 -13.41 8.03
N ARG A 45 -1.90 -13.85 9.29
CA ARG A 45 -1.22 -13.21 10.43
C ARG A 45 0.23 -13.65 10.60
N ASN A 46 0.62 -14.77 9.99
CA ASN A 46 1.95 -15.35 10.06
C ASN A 46 2.93 -14.67 9.10
N ARG A 47 3.01 -13.34 9.14
CA ARG A 47 3.85 -12.55 8.24
C ARG A 47 4.63 -11.48 8.99
N VAL A 48 5.82 -11.17 8.46
CA VAL A 48 6.65 -10.05 8.84
C VAL A 48 7.17 -9.33 7.60
N PHE A 49 7.48 -8.05 7.72
CA PHE A 49 8.26 -7.32 6.72
C PHE A 49 9.73 -7.38 7.07
N THR A 50 10.54 -7.74 6.08
CA THR A 50 12.00 -7.69 6.16
C THR A 50 12.55 -6.74 5.11
N ALA A 51 13.57 -5.96 5.50
CA ALA A 51 14.23 -5.02 4.58
C ALA A 51 15.01 -5.78 3.50
N THR A 52 14.97 -5.28 2.27
CA THR A 52 15.79 -5.73 1.16
C THR A 52 16.68 -4.57 0.67
N LYS A 53 17.54 -4.84 -0.31
CA LYS A 53 18.39 -3.80 -0.91
C LYS A 53 17.57 -2.69 -1.57
N ASP A 54 16.43 -3.01 -2.18
CA ASP A 54 15.59 -2.13 -2.99
C ASP A 54 14.18 -1.95 -2.45
N GLY A 55 13.92 -2.29 -1.18
CA GLY A 55 12.59 -2.14 -0.57
C GLY A 55 12.36 -3.05 0.62
N ILE A 56 11.25 -3.78 0.59
CA ILE A 56 10.91 -4.80 1.59
C ILE A 56 10.30 -6.04 0.93
N LYS A 57 10.37 -7.17 1.61
CA LYS A 57 9.63 -8.40 1.29
C LYS A 57 8.78 -8.85 2.48
N THR A 58 7.73 -9.61 2.20
CA THR A 58 7.02 -10.38 3.21
C THR A 58 7.72 -11.72 3.42
N GLU A 59 7.81 -12.16 4.68
CA GLU A 59 8.28 -13.50 5.04
C GLU A 59 7.31 -14.13 6.03
N ALA A 60 7.26 -15.46 6.08
CA ALA A 60 6.57 -16.16 7.15
C ALA A 60 7.32 -15.93 8.47
N PHE A 61 6.61 -15.54 9.53
CA PHE A 61 7.18 -15.47 10.87
C PHE A 61 7.54 -16.86 11.38
N ASP A 62 6.61 -17.80 11.25
CA ASP A 62 6.84 -19.23 11.49
C ASP A 62 6.66 -20.02 10.18
N PRO A 63 7.76 -20.49 9.55
CA PRO A 63 7.70 -21.26 8.31
C PRO A 63 6.86 -22.55 8.41
N SER A 64 6.71 -23.13 9.61
CA SER A 64 5.93 -24.35 9.81
C SER A 64 4.41 -24.13 9.64
N LEU A 65 3.95 -22.87 9.76
CA LEU A 65 2.54 -22.49 9.60
C LEU A 65 2.21 -22.00 8.19
N LEU A 66 3.18 -22.01 7.27
CA LEU A 66 2.99 -21.52 5.91
C LEU A 66 2.24 -22.54 5.06
N THR A 67 0.99 -22.24 4.67
CA THR A 67 0.14 -23.14 3.90
C THR A 67 0.06 -22.82 2.42
N ASP A 68 0.08 -21.54 2.05
CA ASP A 68 0.06 -21.05 0.67
C ASP A 68 1.00 -19.85 0.52
N PRO A 69 2.22 -20.05 0.00
CA PRO A 69 3.18 -18.97 -0.14
C PRO A 69 2.80 -17.93 -1.21
N HIS A 70 2.07 -18.32 -2.27
CA HIS A 70 1.83 -17.46 -3.43
C HIS A 70 1.05 -16.18 -3.11
N LEU A 71 0.11 -16.25 -2.14
CA LEU A 71 -0.72 -15.11 -1.75
C LEU A 71 -0.09 -14.26 -0.64
N ILE A 72 0.97 -14.73 0.02
CA ILE A 72 1.52 -14.06 1.20
C ILE A 72 3.00 -13.71 1.13
N ILE A 73 3.77 -14.35 0.24
CA ILE A 73 5.20 -14.08 0.06
C ILE A 73 5.41 -13.30 -1.24
N TYR A 74 5.72 -12.01 -1.14
CA TYR A 74 5.96 -11.10 -2.25
C TYR A 74 6.79 -9.91 -1.77
N SER A 75 7.25 -9.07 -2.69
CA SER A 75 7.94 -7.81 -2.38
C SER A 75 6.95 -6.64 -2.45
N PRO A 76 6.34 -6.20 -1.35
CA PRO A 76 5.33 -5.14 -1.40
C PRO A 76 5.89 -3.78 -1.80
N VAL A 77 7.18 -3.54 -1.60
CA VAL A 77 7.85 -2.29 -1.97
C VAL A 77 9.15 -2.60 -2.71
N ARG A 78 9.31 -1.98 -3.89
CA ARG A 78 10.56 -1.98 -4.66
C ARG A 78 10.90 -0.59 -5.18
N VAL A 79 12.20 -0.29 -5.25
CA VAL A 79 12.71 0.99 -5.75
C VAL A 79 13.41 0.77 -7.09
N LEU A 80 12.94 1.47 -8.12
CA LEU A 80 13.52 1.49 -9.48
C LEU A 80 14.02 2.92 -9.78
N GLY A 81 15.32 3.15 -9.61
CA GLY A 81 15.90 4.49 -9.74
C GLY A 81 15.25 5.50 -8.80
N ASN A 82 14.62 6.53 -9.35
CA ASN A 82 13.90 7.57 -8.62
C ASN A 82 12.41 7.23 -8.32
N LYS A 83 12.00 5.99 -8.58
CA LYS A 83 10.62 5.51 -8.40
C LYS A 83 10.52 4.56 -7.22
N THR A 84 9.55 4.79 -6.34
CA THR A 84 9.15 3.82 -5.30
C THR A 84 7.82 3.22 -5.67
N ILE A 85 7.80 1.90 -5.89
CA ILE A 85 6.61 1.10 -6.21
C ILE A 85 6.13 0.44 -4.92
N VAL A 86 4.84 0.51 -4.63
CA VAL A 86 4.21 -0.11 -3.46
C VAL A 86 2.91 -0.81 -3.85
N THR A 87 2.73 -2.07 -3.45
CA THR A 87 1.52 -2.85 -3.78
C THR A 87 1.18 -3.86 -2.67
N ASN A 88 0.00 -4.48 -2.80
CA ASN A 88 -0.44 -5.53 -1.87
C ASN A 88 -0.20 -6.97 -2.37
N GLY A 89 0.58 -7.15 -3.44
CA GLY A 89 0.81 -8.48 -3.99
C GLY A 89 1.99 -8.54 -4.96
N ASP A 90 2.10 -9.64 -5.69
CA ASP A 90 3.18 -9.93 -6.65
C ASP A 90 3.21 -9.01 -7.88
N GLN A 91 2.15 -8.21 -8.10
CA GLN A 91 2.16 -7.20 -9.16
C GLN A 91 3.25 -6.14 -8.98
N THR A 92 3.88 -6.02 -7.79
CA THR A 92 5.07 -5.17 -7.61
C THR A 92 6.17 -5.54 -8.60
N ASP A 93 6.47 -6.84 -8.73
CA ASP A 93 7.51 -7.32 -9.63
C ASP A 93 7.11 -7.09 -11.10
N THR A 94 5.83 -7.31 -11.44
CA THR A 94 5.30 -6.99 -12.78
C THR A 94 5.50 -5.51 -13.13
N ILE A 95 5.15 -4.59 -12.21
CA ILE A 95 5.32 -3.15 -12.42
C ILE A 95 6.80 -2.83 -12.56
N TYR A 96 7.65 -3.33 -11.66
CA TYR A 96 9.09 -3.10 -11.66
C TYR A 96 9.72 -3.52 -12.98
N GLU A 97 9.50 -4.76 -13.43
CA GLU A 97 10.10 -5.33 -14.63
C GLU A 97 9.62 -4.66 -15.93
N LEU A 98 8.34 -4.31 -16.02
CA LEU A 98 7.79 -3.67 -17.21
C LEU A 98 8.16 -2.17 -17.26
N MET A 99 8.26 -1.49 -16.14
CA MET A 99 8.73 -0.10 -16.11
C MET A 99 10.25 -0.01 -16.36
N ASP A 100 11.05 -1.01 -15.97
CA ASP A 100 12.45 -1.09 -16.36
C ASP A 100 12.61 -1.23 -17.88
N LYS A 101 11.62 -1.84 -18.55
CA LYS A 101 11.48 -1.91 -20.01
C LYS A 101 10.76 -0.69 -20.62
N GLN A 102 10.70 0.43 -19.90
CA GLN A 102 10.14 1.71 -20.34
C GLN A 102 8.59 1.73 -20.55
N MET A 103 7.86 0.77 -20.02
CA MET A 103 6.39 0.84 -20.00
C MET A 103 5.92 1.84 -18.93
N THR A 104 4.72 2.40 -19.10
CA THR A 104 4.10 3.22 -18.07
C THR A 104 3.53 2.37 -16.93
N PHE A 105 3.24 3.00 -15.79
CA PHE A 105 2.58 2.35 -14.66
C PHE A 105 1.26 1.66 -15.06
N GLU A 106 0.41 2.37 -15.81
CA GLU A 106 -0.87 1.85 -16.29
C GLU A 106 -0.69 0.70 -17.28
N GLN A 107 0.29 0.80 -18.19
CA GLN A 107 0.60 -0.28 -19.13
C GLN A 107 1.06 -1.53 -18.40
N SER A 108 1.84 -1.37 -17.34
CA SER A 108 2.36 -2.48 -16.55
C SER A 108 1.26 -3.27 -15.83
N LEU A 109 0.12 -2.64 -15.56
CA LEU A 109 -1.02 -3.27 -14.89
C LEU A 109 -2.06 -3.87 -15.85
N ARG A 110 -1.95 -3.69 -17.17
CA ARG A 110 -2.96 -4.17 -18.14
C ARG A 110 -3.16 -5.69 -18.13
N GLY A 111 -2.11 -6.44 -17.88
CA GLY A 111 -2.16 -7.91 -17.81
C GLY A 111 -2.47 -8.47 -16.42
N ARG A 112 -2.83 -7.61 -15.45
CA ARG A 112 -3.13 -8.02 -14.08
C ARG A 112 -4.62 -7.80 -13.77
N GLU A 113 -5.14 -8.61 -12.88
CA GLU A 113 -6.49 -8.52 -12.34
C GLU A 113 -6.46 -8.59 -10.82
N PHE A 114 -7.60 -8.63 -10.16
CA PHE A 114 -7.70 -8.91 -8.71
C PHE A 114 -7.14 -10.30 -8.36
N GLU A 115 -7.06 -10.65 -7.08
CA GLU A 115 -6.61 -11.99 -6.64
C GLU A 115 -7.70 -13.04 -6.89
N ASP A 116 -7.31 -14.23 -7.34
CA ASP A 116 -8.21 -15.37 -7.54
C ASP A 116 -8.45 -16.10 -6.19
N ASP A 117 -9.07 -15.38 -5.25
CA ASP A 117 -9.36 -15.86 -3.89
C ASP A 117 -10.87 -15.80 -3.58
N ALA A 118 -11.68 -16.52 -4.38
CA ALA A 118 -13.12 -16.58 -4.15
C ALA A 118 -13.45 -16.89 -2.67
N PRO A 119 -14.49 -16.28 -2.09
CA PRO A 119 -15.45 -15.35 -2.69
C PRO A 119 -15.05 -13.87 -2.61
N ASN A 120 -13.85 -13.53 -2.09
CA ASN A 120 -13.46 -12.15 -1.83
C ASN A 120 -12.97 -11.42 -3.07
N TYR A 121 -12.34 -12.14 -4.01
CA TYR A 121 -11.67 -11.54 -5.18
C TYR A 121 -10.89 -10.29 -4.79
N THR A 122 -9.94 -10.49 -3.86
CA THR A 122 -9.20 -9.41 -3.19
C THR A 122 -8.67 -8.37 -4.19
N PRO A 123 -9.03 -7.09 -4.05
CA PRO A 123 -8.53 -6.06 -4.93
C PRO A 123 -7.01 -5.95 -4.90
N ARG A 124 -6.39 -5.76 -6.06
CA ARG A 124 -4.97 -5.39 -6.15
C ARG A 124 -4.86 -3.88 -6.11
N ILE A 125 -4.30 -3.35 -5.04
CA ILE A 125 -3.98 -1.93 -4.90
C ILE A 125 -2.50 -1.70 -5.18
N SER A 126 -2.20 -0.62 -5.88
CA SER A 126 -0.83 -0.26 -6.26
C SER A 126 -0.62 1.24 -6.15
N GLY A 127 0.60 1.64 -5.84
CA GLY A 127 1.04 3.02 -5.85
C GLY A 127 2.44 3.14 -6.43
N ILE A 128 2.72 4.29 -7.04
CA ILE A 128 4.05 4.64 -7.52
C ILE A 128 4.33 6.10 -7.19
N MET A 129 5.52 6.37 -6.67
CA MET A 129 6.03 7.73 -6.45
C MET A 129 7.23 7.99 -7.37
N HIS A 130 7.27 9.18 -7.94
CA HIS A 130 8.41 9.72 -8.66
C HIS A 130 8.96 10.92 -7.92
N VAL A 131 10.21 10.84 -7.47
CA VAL A 131 10.92 11.92 -6.79
C VAL A 131 12.19 12.22 -7.57
N GLU A 132 12.26 13.38 -8.20
CA GLU A 132 13.38 13.75 -9.06
C GLU A 132 13.59 15.26 -9.11
N ASN A 133 14.83 15.70 -8.83
CA ASN A 133 15.26 17.10 -9.01
C ASN A 133 14.30 18.12 -8.37
N GLY A 134 13.91 17.92 -7.11
CA GLY A 134 12.98 18.79 -6.39
C GLY A 134 11.52 18.66 -6.82
N THR A 135 11.21 17.78 -7.77
CA THR A 135 9.84 17.49 -8.20
C THR A 135 9.30 16.20 -7.59
N TYR A 136 7.99 16.16 -7.36
CA TYR A 136 7.30 15.02 -6.81
C TYR A 136 5.92 14.85 -7.42
N ASN A 137 5.64 13.67 -7.90
CA ASN A 137 4.31 13.23 -8.31
C ASN A 137 4.10 11.75 -7.95
N PHE A 138 2.85 11.31 -7.94
CA PHE A 138 2.51 9.91 -7.69
C PHE A 138 1.24 9.49 -8.41
N ALA A 139 1.08 8.18 -8.59
CA ALA A 139 -0.17 7.56 -9.02
C ALA A 139 -0.56 6.41 -8.11
N MET A 140 -1.85 6.12 -8.04
CA MET A 140 -2.44 4.98 -7.33
C MET A 140 -3.38 4.25 -8.27
N SER A 141 -3.50 2.92 -8.11
CA SER A 141 -4.40 2.09 -8.91
C SER A 141 -5.09 1.04 -8.06
N ILE A 142 -6.28 0.65 -8.48
CA ILE A 142 -7.00 -0.50 -7.97
C ILE A 142 -7.51 -1.34 -9.14
N LEU A 143 -7.32 -2.66 -9.03
CA LEU A 143 -7.91 -3.68 -9.90
C LEU A 143 -8.85 -4.50 -9.03
N LYS A 144 -10.13 -4.50 -9.32
CA LYS A 144 -11.15 -5.19 -8.52
C LYS A 144 -12.18 -5.88 -9.41
N SER A 145 -12.87 -6.88 -8.86
CA SER A 145 -14.02 -7.48 -9.53
C SER A 145 -15.18 -6.47 -9.59
N ASP A 146 -15.94 -6.51 -10.66
CA ASP A 146 -17.20 -5.78 -10.78
C ASP A 146 -18.28 -6.56 -10.04
N ASP A 147 -18.72 -6.03 -8.89
CA ASP A 147 -19.71 -6.63 -8.00
C ASP A 147 -19.46 -8.12 -7.64
N GLY A 148 -18.19 -8.55 -7.59
CA GLY A 148 -17.81 -9.93 -7.29
C GLY A 148 -17.91 -10.88 -8.49
N ASP A 149 -18.10 -10.38 -9.71
CA ASP A 149 -18.04 -11.18 -10.94
C ASP A 149 -16.58 -11.57 -11.26
N PRO A 150 -16.22 -12.87 -11.25
CA PRO A 150 -14.87 -13.32 -11.58
C PRO A 150 -14.45 -13.06 -13.03
N ALA A 151 -15.41 -12.82 -13.93
CA ALA A 151 -15.16 -12.58 -15.36
C ALA A 151 -15.02 -11.08 -15.71
N SER A 152 -15.26 -10.18 -14.74
CA SER A 152 -15.23 -8.73 -14.95
C SER A 152 -14.26 -8.04 -14.01
N CYS A 153 -13.27 -7.32 -14.57
CA CYS A 153 -12.28 -6.58 -13.81
C CYS A 153 -12.34 -5.09 -14.10
N GLU A 154 -12.69 -4.31 -13.08
CA GLU A 154 -12.54 -2.86 -13.11
C GLU A 154 -11.09 -2.44 -12.86
N ARG A 155 -10.61 -1.44 -13.62
CA ARG A 155 -9.25 -0.87 -13.51
C ARG A 155 -9.32 0.63 -13.38
N HIS A 156 -8.96 1.14 -12.20
CA HIS A 156 -8.93 2.58 -11.95
C HIS A 156 -7.50 3.03 -11.67
N THR A 157 -7.10 4.15 -12.26
CA THR A 157 -5.81 4.81 -11.98
C THR A 157 -6.05 6.29 -11.67
N PHE A 158 -5.44 6.77 -10.60
CA PHE A 158 -5.55 8.11 -10.08
C PHE A 158 -4.16 8.75 -10.06
N THR A 159 -3.95 9.83 -10.80
CA THR A 159 -2.67 10.52 -10.90
C THR A 159 -2.71 11.86 -10.18
N TYR A 160 -1.66 12.16 -9.41
CA TYR A 160 -1.55 13.35 -8.60
C TYR A 160 -0.24 14.07 -8.93
N THR A 161 -0.35 15.24 -9.57
CA THR A 161 0.77 16.13 -9.89
C THR A 161 0.84 17.26 -8.87
N ASN A 162 2.04 17.65 -8.46
CA ASN A 162 2.30 18.69 -7.48
C ASN A 162 1.45 18.54 -6.19
N PRO A 163 1.57 17.41 -5.47
CA PRO A 163 0.77 17.16 -4.28
C PRO A 163 1.00 18.23 -3.22
N LYS A 164 -0.08 18.63 -2.53
CA LYS A 164 -0.08 19.66 -1.51
C LYS A 164 0.59 19.18 -0.23
N ALA A 165 1.36 20.04 0.43
CA ALA A 165 1.93 19.77 1.73
C ALA A 165 0.85 19.41 2.77
N GLY A 166 1.11 18.43 3.62
CA GLY A 166 0.20 17.95 4.65
C GLY A 166 -0.96 17.09 4.15
N ILE A 167 -0.95 16.74 2.85
CA ILE A 167 -2.05 15.98 2.22
C ILE A 167 -1.54 14.66 1.66
N GLY A 168 -2.24 13.59 1.98
CA GLY A 168 -2.10 12.26 1.39
C GLY A 168 -3.37 11.74 0.73
N ARG A 169 -3.21 10.61 0.07
CA ARG A 169 -4.26 9.79 -0.50
C ARG A 169 -4.15 8.38 0.08
N PHE A 170 -5.25 7.85 0.53
CA PHE A 170 -5.35 6.54 1.15
C PHE A 170 -6.24 5.64 0.32
N ILE A 171 -5.71 4.50 -0.12
CA ILE A 171 -6.44 3.41 -0.79
C ILE A 171 -6.25 2.13 0.01
N HIS A 172 -7.28 1.31 0.08
CA HIS A 172 -7.24 0.06 0.83
C HIS A 172 -8.07 -1.02 0.12
N THR A 173 -7.91 -2.28 0.52
CA THR A 173 -8.57 -3.37 -0.21
C THR A 173 -10.05 -3.51 0.12
N TYR A 174 -10.46 -3.23 1.39
CA TYR A 174 -11.82 -3.50 1.83
C TYR A 174 -12.45 -2.33 2.59
N MET A 175 -13.70 -2.05 2.31
CA MET A 175 -14.50 -1.02 3.01
C MET A 175 -14.75 -1.35 4.48
N GLY A 176 -14.58 -2.60 4.88
CA GLY A 176 -14.79 -3.06 6.25
C GLY A 176 -14.64 -4.56 6.38
N ASP A 177 -15.04 -5.09 7.53
CA ASP A 177 -15.14 -6.52 7.77
C ASP A 177 -16.42 -7.09 7.13
N GLY A 178 -16.41 -8.39 6.79
CA GLY A 178 -17.54 -9.04 6.14
C GLY A 178 -17.23 -10.45 5.63
N SER A 179 -18.25 -11.07 5.01
CA SER A 179 -18.13 -12.36 4.33
C SER A 179 -19.18 -12.42 3.20
N PRO A 180 -18.80 -12.24 1.92
CA PRO A 180 -17.47 -11.82 1.47
C PRO A 180 -17.06 -10.43 1.97
N LEU A 181 -15.77 -10.13 1.90
CA LEU A 181 -15.23 -8.82 2.24
C LEU A 181 -15.65 -7.78 1.18
N PRO A 182 -16.27 -6.65 1.57
CA PRO A 182 -16.67 -5.62 0.60
C PRO A 182 -15.45 -4.89 0.04
N SER A 183 -15.27 -4.91 -1.28
CA SER A 183 -14.17 -4.22 -1.97
C SER A 183 -14.23 -2.71 -1.75
N PHE A 184 -13.05 -2.07 -1.82
CA PHE A 184 -12.94 -0.60 -1.77
C PHE A 184 -13.69 0.05 -2.95
N GLU A 185 -14.41 1.13 -2.64
CA GLU A 185 -15.20 1.90 -3.59
C GLU A 185 -14.77 3.37 -3.64
N GLY A 186 -14.84 3.94 -4.84
CA GLY A 186 -14.62 5.36 -5.08
C GLY A 186 -13.15 5.75 -5.29
N GLU A 187 -12.85 7.03 -5.04
CA GLU A 187 -11.50 7.59 -5.16
C GLU A 187 -10.69 7.37 -3.89
N PRO A 188 -9.33 7.28 -3.98
CA PRO A 188 -8.47 7.26 -2.80
C PRO A 188 -8.79 8.41 -1.84
N GLU A 189 -9.03 8.08 -0.58
CA GLU A 189 -9.48 9.02 0.44
C GLU A 189 -8.43 10.10 0.68
N LYS A 190 -8.86 11.36 0.69
CA LYS A 190 -7.99 12.48 1.00
C LYS A 190 -7.77 12.55 2.51
N VAL A 191 -6.52 12.40 2.95
CA VAL A 191 -6.14 12.33 4.37
C VAL A 191 -5.10 13.37 4.74
N GLU A 192 -5.06 13.76 6.03
CA GLU A 192 -4.02 14.60 6.59
C GLU A 192 -2.75 13.76 6.84
N LEU A 193 -1.58 14.36 6.53
CA LEU A 193 -0.27 13.83 6.90
C LEU A 193 0.37 14.80 7.89
N LYS A 194 0.56 14.35 9.14
CA LYS A 194 1.10 15.13 10.25
C LYS A 194 2.38 14.50 10.81
N GLY A 195 3.20 15.35 11.43
CA GLY A 195 4.39 14.91 12.12
C GLY A 195 5.55 14.50 11.20
N ASP A 196 6.61 14.03 11.85
CA ASP A 196 7.75 13.37 11.25
C ASP A 196 7.46 11.89 11.01
N ILE A 197 8.45 11.15 10.53
CA ILE A 197 8.29 9.73 10.19
C ILE A 197 7.90 8.89 11.41
N ASP A 198 8.46 9.17 12.59
CA ASP A 198 8.20 8.40 13.81
C ASP A 198 6.79 8.68 14.34
N THR A 199 6.39 9.94 14.38
CA THR A 199 5.03 10.35 14.77
C THR A 199 3.98 9.73 13.84
N PHE A 200 4.19 9.79 12.53
CA PHE A 200 3.26 9.22 11.55
C PHE A 200 3.21 7.69 11.63
N THR A 201 4.36 7.02 11.79
CA THR A 201 4.43 5.57 11.98
C THR A 201 3.63 5.13 13.20
N ASN A 202 3.84 5.80 14.34
CA ASN A 202 3.12 5.51 15.58
C ASN A 202 1.62 5.79 15.46
N GLU A 203 1.20 6.89 14.81
CA GLU A 203 -0.21 7.20 14.58
C GLU A 203 -0.89 6.09 13.77
N VAL A 204 -0.29 5.68 12.64
CA VAL A 204 -0.86 4.62 11.79
C VAL A 204 -0.92 3.30 12.56
N TRP A 205 0.20 2.86 13.15
CA TRP A 205 0.29 1.57 13.85
C TRP A 205 -0.69 1.44 15.01
N ASN A 206 -0.83 2.50 15.83
CA ASN A 206 -1.72 2.51 16.98
C ASN A 206 -3.20 2.72 16.61
N SER A 207 -3.48 3.08 15.36
CA SER A 207 -4.85 3.25 14.85
C SER A 207 -5.39 2.02 14.16
N LEU A 208 -4.53 1.07 13.75
CA LEU A 208 -4.94 -0.22 13.21
C LEU A 208 -5.57 -1.09 14.30
N ASN A 209 -6.60 -1.87 13.94
CA ASN A 209 -7.21 -2.84 14.85
C ASN A 209 -6.16 -3.79 15.42
N GLU A 210 -6.11 -3.91 16.74
CA GLU A 210 -5.08 -4.64 17.47
C GLU A 210 -5.01 -6.13 17.10
N ASP A 211 -6.16 -6.78 16.93
CA ASP A 211 -6.22 -8.21 16.64
C ASP A 211 -5.79 -8.54 15.21
N ASN A 212 -6.05 -7.61 14.28
CA ASN A 212 -5.88 -7.84 12.84
C ASN A 212 -4.58 -7.26 12.26
N LYS A 213 -3.96 -6.26 12.89
CA LYS A 213 -2.72 -5.67 12.38
C LYS A 213 -1.57 -6.70 12.35
N VAL A 214 -0.75 -6.66 11.31
CA VAL A 214 0.35 -7.61 11.10
C VAL A 214 1.68 -6.88 10.93
N SER A 215 1.81 -6.01 9.92
CA SER A 215 3.04 -5.25 9.67
C SER A 215 2.73 -3.90 9.03
N LEU A 216 3.62 -2.93 9.29
CA LEU A 216 3.59 -1.59 8.72
C LEU A 216 4.98 -1.21 8.20
N PHE A 217 5.01 -0.63 7.01
CA PHE A 217 6.15 0.02 6.40
C PHE A 217 5.83 1.49 6.20
N VAL A 218 6.78 2.39 6.54
CA VAL A 218 6.70 3.83 6.27
C VAL A 218 8.01 4.31 5.67
N ARG A 219 7.94 5.15 4.64
CA ARG A 219 9.10 5.74 3.98
C ARG A 219 8.88 7.21 3.72
N TYR A 220 9.84 8.03 4.12
CA TYR A 220 9.95 9.45 3.82
C TYR A 220 11.14 9.66 2.90
N ILE A 221 10.94 10.36 1.77
CA ILE A 221 11.98 10.65 0.79
C ILE A 221 12.10 12.17 0.69
N ASP A 222 13.26 12.71 0.99
CA ASP A 222 13.57 14.11 0.78
C ASP A 222 13.46 14.45 -0.73
N ILE A 223 12.57 15.37 -1.07
CA ILE A 223 12.23 15.67 -2.47
C ILE A 223 13.40 16.32 -3.21
N GLU A 224 14.25 17.08 -2.51
CA GLU A 224 15.41 17.76 -3.10
C GLU A 224 16.60 16.82 -3.29
N THR A 225 16.88 15.97 -2.30
CA THR A 225 18.11 15.15 -2.28
C THR A 225 17.89 13.69 -2.69
N GLY A 226 16.64 13.21 -2.67
CA GLY A 226 16.32 11.80 -2.85
C GLY A 226 16.69 10.91 -1.65
N ALA A 227 17.26 11.47 -0.58
CA ALA A 227 17.60 10.72 0.63
C ALA A 227 16.33 10.17 1.29
N ALA A 228 16.37 8.93 1.73
CA ALA A 228 15.20 8.25 2.25
C ALA A 228 15.42 7.69 3.66
N GLU A 229 14.41 7.87 4.51
CA GLU A 229 14.28 7.21 5.81
C GLU A 229 13.13 6.21 5.77
N THR A 230 13.29 5.09 6.49
CA THR A 230 12.30 4.00 6.52
C THR A 230 12.06 3.52 7.94
N ARG A 231 10.80 3.14 8.21
CA ARG A 231 10.41 2.43 9.43
C ARG A 231 9.66 1.17 9.06
N ILE A 232 9.95 0.08 9.78
CA ILE A 232 9.24 -1.20 9.68
C ILE A 232 8.77 -1.55 11.09
N VAL A 233 7.50 -1.85 11.23
CA VAL A 233 6.90 -2.32 12.48
C VAL A 233 6.21 -3.64 12.19
N ASN A 234 6.56 -4.68 12.94
CA ASN A 234 5.94 -6.01 12.87
C ASN A 234 5.25 -6.32 14.21
N LYS A 235 4.11 -6.97 14.17
CA LYS A 235 3.45 -7.50 15.37
C LYS A 235 4.17 -8.73 15.89
N ASN A 236 4.58 -9.60 14.99
CA ASN A 236 5.40 -10.77 15.27
C ASN A 236 6.88 -10.38 15.26
N VAL A 237 7.60 -10.64 16.34
CA VAL A 237 9.03 -10.33 16.53
C VAL A 237 9.73 -11.49 17.25
#